data_2f603ffe5ac4b98aaf440f12c08b4208
#
_entry.id   2f603ffe5ac4b98aaf440f12c08b4208
#
_cell.length_a   1.000
_cell.length_b   1.000
_cell.length_c   1.000
_cell.angle_alpha   90.00
_cell.angle_beta   90.00
_cell.angle_gamma   90.00
#
_symmetry.space_group_name_H-M   'P 1'
#
loop_
_entity.id
_entity.type
_entity.pdbx_description
1 polymer ?
#
loop_
_entity_poly.entity_id
_entity_poly.type
_entity_poly.pdbx_seq_one_letter_code
_entity_poly.pdbx_strand_id
1 'polypeptide(L)'
;MSLSIWHQNPHPWPDRARRIGFVSGLSDPTSSALTRDQIALLRSLPFDESEIICRNFPFTSDVRETARDVSMIWASLMNGWQYMNLGSPRVRKILQSHWTNLLHHTGRLYLVSLSCGLECIRVGIESSSDASRVHVVALGPVCRQLPNCSLTIIQGEQDWISRSFVPDANHLIPGLGHMGYLGHSKTQEILCSDLVNNISE
;
A
#
# COMPACT_ATOMS: atom_id res chain seq x y z
N MET A 1 -10.54 -3.37 20.84
CA MET A 1 -10.43 -3.88 19.46
C MET A 1 -9.37 -4.95 19.40
N SER A 2 -9.67 -6.10 18.83
CA SER A 2 -8.73 -7.23 18.80
C SER A 2 -7.56 -6.94 17.88
N LEU A 3 -6.33 -7.24 18.32
CA LEU A 3 -5.12 -7.23 17.49
C LEU A 3 -5.08 -8.42 16.49
N SER A 4 -6.20 -9.15 16.37
CA SER A 4 -6.27 -10.39 15.56
C SER A 4 -5.89 -10.21 14.09
N ILE A 5 -6.09 -9.02 13.53
CA ILE A 5 -5.66 -8.68 12.15
C ILE A 5 -4.14 -8.76 11.95
N TRP A 6 -3.36 -8.73 13.06
CA TRP A 6 -1.91 -8.74 13.05
C TRP A 6 -1.31 -10.10 13.48
N HIS A 7 -2.14 -11.09 13.81
CA HIS A 7 -1.69 -12.29 14.55
C HIS A 7 -1.50 -13.55 13.73
N GLN A 8 -1.70 -13.47 12.42
CA GLN A 8 -1.57 -14.67 11.59
C GLN A 8 -0.11 -14.89 11.18
N ASN A 9 0.26 -16.15 11.04
CA ASN A 9 1.56 -16.53 10.50
C ASN A 9 1.75 -15.92 9.10
N PRO A 10 2.99 -15.59 8.72
CA PRO A 10 3.26 -15.12 7.38
C PRO A 10 2.67 -16.05 6.33
N HIS A 11 2.09 -15.47 5.28
CA HIS A 11 1.55 -16.22 4.16
C HIS A 11 2.67 -16.98 3.44
N PRO A 12 2.50 -18.25 3.06
CA PRO A 12 3.48 -18.95 2.24
C PRO A 12 3.48 -18.35 0.83
N TRP A 13 4.59 -17.72 0.47
CA TRP A 13 4.78 -17.13 -0.86
C TRP A 13 5.58 -18.09 -1.75
N PRO A 14 5.10 -18.46 -2.95
CA PRO A 14 5.96 -19.11 -3.94
C PRO A 14 7.00 -18.12 -4.45
N ASP A 15 8.17 -18.57 -4.88
CA ASP A 15 9.18 -17.69 -5.45
C ASP A 15 8.70 -17.03 -6.75
N ARG A 16 8.95 -15.74 -6.91
CA ARG A 16 8.66 -14.95 -8.11
C ARG A 16 9.76 -13.94 -8.37
N ALA A 17 10.10 -13.74 -9.66
CA ALA A 17 11.05 -12.72 -10.05
C ALA A 17 10.55 -11.31 -9.68
N ARG A 18 9.24 -11.08 -9.81
CA ARG A 18 8.62 -9.81 -9.46
C ARG A 18 7.19 -10.01 -8.95
N ARG A 19 6.70 -9.03 -8.20
CA ARG A 19 5.31 -8.94 -7.74
C ARG A 19 4.84 -7.51 -7.73
N ILE A 20 3.53 -7.35 -7.85
CA ILE A 20 2.86 -6.09 -7.59
C ILE A 20 1.75 -6.28 -6.54
N GLY A 21 1.60 -5.28 -5.67
CA GLY A 21 0.54 -5.28 -4.67
C GLY A 21 -0.01 -3.89 -4.39
N PHE A 22 -1.16 -3.86 -3.72
CA PHE A 22 -1.79 -2.62 -3.25
C PHE A 22 -1.78 -2.59 -1.73
N VAL A 23 -1.35 -1.47 -1.14
CA VAL A 23 -1.27 -1.26 0.31
C VAL A 23 -2.04 -0.01 0.69
N SER A 24 -3.11 -0.17 1.43
CA SER A 24 -3.89 0.96 1.95
C SER A 24 -4.19 0.79 3.43
N GLY A 25 -4.81 1.79 4.03
CA GLY A 25 -5.42 1.61 5.34
C GLY A 25 -6.50 0.53 5.33
N LEU A 26 -6.67 -0.14 6.46
CA LEU A 26 -7.67 -1.18 6.62
C LEU A 26 -8.98 -0.58 7.17
N SER A 27 -9.86 -0.20 6.28
CA SER A 27 -11.16 0.38 6.64
C SER A 27 -12.11 -0.63 7.30
N ASP A 28 -12.03 -1.90 6.93
CA ASP A 28 -12.74 -3.02 7.56
C ASP A 28 -11.74 -3.99 8.20
N PRO A 29 -11.64 -4.05 9.54
CA PRO A 29 -10.70 -4.94 10.23
C PRO A 29 -11.05 -6.43 10.08
N THR A 30 -12.17 -6.77 9.48
CA THR A 30 -12.61 -8.15 9.25
C THR A 30 -12.28 -8.67 7.86
N SER A 31 -11.73 -7.83 6.96
CA SER A 31 -11.43 -8.20 5.59
C SER A 31 -10.12 -7.57 5.12
N SER A 32 -9.30 -8.35 4.46
CA SER A 32 -8.13 -7.86 3.70
C SER A 32 -8.38 -7.83 2.18
N ALA A 33 -9.64 -7.96 1.74
CA ALA A 33 -9.98 -7.88 0.33
C ALA A 33 -9.70 -6.49 -0.23
N LEU A 34 -9.16 -6.44 -1.43
CA LEU A 34 -9.05 -5.22 -2.22
C LEU A 34 -10.43 -4.83 -2.78
N THR A 35 -10.65 -3.54 -2.97
CA THR A 35 -11.84 -3.05 -3.69
C THR A 35 -11.76 -3.43 -5.17
N ARG A 36 -12.91 -3.37 -5.86
CA ARG A 36 -12.96 -3.64 -7.31
C ARG A 36 -12.02 -2.73 -8.09
N ASP A 37 -11.98 -1.45 -7.74
CA ASP A 37 -11.13 -0.46 -8.43
C ASP A 37 -9.65 -0.72 -8.19
N GLN A 38 -9.26 -1.13 -6.96
CA GLN A 38 -7.88 -1.50 -6.64
C GLN A 38 -7.43 -2.73 -7.43
N ILE A 39 -8.26 -3.78 -7.50
CA ILE A 39 -7.99 -4.98 -8.30
C ILE A 39 -7.93 -4.65 -9.80
N ALA A 40 -8.89 -3.87 -10.30
CA ALA A 40 -8.92 -3.46 -11.70
C ALA A 40 -7.67 -2.67 -12.08
N LEU A 41 -7.22 -1.77 -11.20
CA LEU A 41 -5.98 -1.03 -11.38
C LEU A 41 -4.77 -1.97 -11.46
N LEU A 42 -4.60 -2.90 -10.51
CA LEU A 42 -3.47 -3.84 -10.53
C LEU A 42 -3.46 -4.69 -11.81
N ARG A 43 -4.63 -5.15 -12.27
CA ARG A 43 -4.78 -5.95 -13.49
C ARG A 43 -4.59 -5.16 -14.79
N SER A 44 -4.67 -3.85 -14.76
CA SER A 44 -4.37 -3.00 -15.91
C SER A 44 -2.87 -2.77 -16.13
N LEU A 45 -2.04 -3.17 -15.17
CA LEU A 45 -0.59 -3.03 -15.20
C LEU A 45 0.07 -4.26 -15.85
N PRO A 46 1.30 -4.15 -16.39
CA PRO A 46 1.96 -5.22 -17.15
C PRO A 46 2.54 -6.32 -16.24
N PHE A 47 1.68 -6.95 -15.44
CA PHE A 47 2.00 -8.07 -14.55
C PHE A 47 1.09 -9.25 -14.85
N ASP A 48 1.65 -10.45 -14.74
CA ASP A 48 0.86 -11.66 -14.82
C ASP A 48 -0.01 -11.84 -13.57
N GLU A 49 -1.15 -12.52 -13.68
CA GLU A 49 -2.07 -12.75 -12.55
C GLU A 49 -1.35 -13.45 -11.37
N SER A 50 -0.35 -14.27 -11.63
CA SER A 50 0.47 -14.96 -10.60
C SER A 50 1.47 -14.02 -9.88
N GLU A 51 1.69 -12.84 -10.42
CA GLU A 51 2.56 -11.80 -9.86
C GLU A 51 1.76 -10.79 -9.00
N ILE A 52 0.43 -10.78 -9.14
CA ILE A 52 -0.45 -9.84 -8.44
C ILE A 52 -0.79 -10.35 -7.05
N ILE A 53 -0.56 -9.51 -6.04
CA ILE A 53 -1.00 -9.75 -4.65
C ILE A 53 -2.45 -9.29 -4.53
N CYS A 54 -3.40 -10.22 -4.61
CA CYS A 54 -4.85 -9.96 -4.63
C CYS A 54 -5.44 -9.65 -3.25
N ARG A 55 -4.67 -9.06 -2.33
CA ARG A 55 -5.13 -8.64 -1.00
C ARG A 55 -4.44 -7.36 -0.57
N ASN A 56 -5.05 -6.62 0.34
CA ASN A 56 -4.44 -5.47 1.01
C ASN A 56 -3.35 -5.97 1.97
N PHE A 57 -2.15 -6.13 1.45
CA PHE A 57 -1.01 -6.60 2.22
C PHE A 57 -0.55 -5.51 3.21
N PRO A 58 -0.10 -5.82 4.42
CA PRO A 58 0.20 -7.16 4.97
C PRO A 58 -0.95 -7.77 5.79
N PHE A 59 -2.17 -7.33 5.61
CA PHE A 59 -3.31 -7.83 6.36
C PHE A 59 -3.67 -9.27 5.95
N THR A 60 -4.00 -10.08 6.93
CA THR A 60 -4.20 -11.53 6.76
C THR A 60 -5.56 -12.01 7.28
N SER A 61 -6.46 -11.09 7.66
CA SER A 61 -7.84 -11.42 7.99
C SER A 61 -8.51 -12.19 6.87
N ASP A 62 -9.47 -13.04 7.20
CA ASP A 62 -10.17 -13.89 6.22
C ASP A 62 -10.61 -13.07 5.02
N VAL A 63 -10.14 -13.51 3.84
CA VAL A 63 -10.47 -12.83 2.59
C VAL A 63 -11.93 -13.14 2.28
N ARG A 64 -12.81 -12.21 2.55
CA ARG A 64 -14.10 -12.19 1.86
C ARG A 64 -13.83 -11.84 0.40
N GLU A 65 -14.55 -12.44 -0.51
CA GLU A 65 -14.35 -12.26 -1.97
C GLU A 65 -14.43 -10.79 -2.41
N THR A 66 -15.06 -9.91 -1.59
CA THR A 66 -15.16 -8.47 -1.88
C THR A 66 -15.03 -7.64 -0.60
N ALA A 67 -14.37 -6.50 -0.71
CA ALA A 67 -14.40 -5.48 0.33
C ALA A 67 -15.85 -4.98 0.54
N ARG A 68 -16.24 -4.75 1.80
CA ARG A 68 -17.53 -4.12 2.12
C ARG A 68 -17.42 -2.61 1.95
N ASP A 69 -18.50 -2.01 1.49
CA ASP A 69 -18.66 -0.57 1.59
C ASP A 69 -18.86 -0.19 3.07
N VAL A 70 -17.89 0.50 3.61
CA VAL A 70 -17.95 1.06 4.96
C VAL A 70 -18.13 2.57 4.89
N SER A 71 -18.84 3.14 5.86
CA SER A 71 -19.01 4.59 5.89
C SER A 71 -17.64 5.30 5.98
N MET A 72 -17.52 6.46 5.35
CA MET A 72 -16.29 7.25 5.33
C MET A 72 -15.80 7.59 6.75
N ILE A 73 -16.72 7.89 7.68
CA ILE A 73 -16.40 8.18 9.08
C ILE A 73 -15.77 6.97 9.75
N TRP A 74 -16.34 5.78 9.56
CA TRP A 74 -15.82 4.54 10.11
C TRP A 74 -14.46 4.21 9.53
N ALA A 75 -14.30 4.32 8.20
CA ALA A 75 -13.02 4.12 7.52
C ALA A 75 -11.94 5.05 8.07
N SER A 76 -12.25 6.33 8.28
CA SER A 76 -11.31 7.32 8.83
C SER A 76 -10.91 7.00 10.27
N LEU A 77 -11.85 6.58 11.11
CA LEU A 77 -11.57 6.17 12.49
C LEU A 77 -10.69 4.93 12.54
N MET A 78 -10.97 3.93 11.69
CA MET A 78 -10.19 2.69 11.62
C MET A 78 -8.76 2.95 11.09
N ASN A 79 -8.63 3.76 10.07
CA ASN A 79 -7.33 4.15 9.52
C ASN A 79 -6.52 4.96 10.55
N GLY A 80 -7.15 5.88 11.27
CA GLY A 80 -6.51 6.64 12.35
C GLY A 80 -6.04 5.72 13.49
N TRP A 81 -6.88 4.80 13.94
CA TRP A 81 -6.51 3.80 14.96
C TRP A 81 -5.35 2.91 14.50
N GLN A 82 -5.40 2.43 13.26
CA GLN A 82 -4.34 1.64 12.66
C GLN A 82 -3.03 2.43 12.62
N TYR A 83 -3.06 3.66 12.11
CA TYR A 83 -1.89 4.54 12.03
C TYR A 83 -1.22 4.75 13.40
N MET A 84 -2.02 4.95 14.44
CA MET A 84 -1.51 5.08 15.82
C MET A 84 -0.83 3.80 16.31
N ASN A 85 -1.39 2.63 15.99
CA ASN A 85 -0.88 1.33 16.44
C ASN A 85 0.35 0.84 15.67
N LEU A 86 0.62 1.34 14.46
CA LEU A 86 1.83 1.02 13.69
C LEU A 86 3.13 1.37 14.44
N GLY A 87 3.08 2.33 15.38
CA GLY A 87 4.19 2.65 16.27
C GLY A 87 4.45 1.64 17.39
N SER A 88 3.52 0.73 17.66
CA SER A 88 3.65 -0.29 18.73
C SER A 88 4.76 -1.30 18.38
N PRO A 89 5.70 -1.61 19.33
CA PRO A 89 6.76 -2.58 19.07
C PRO A 89 6.26 -3.97 18.65
N ARG A 90 5.13 -4.39 19.19
CA ARG A 90 4.49 -5.66 18.86
C ARG A 90 3.98 -5.68 17.42
N VAL A 91 3.24 -4.66 17.02
CA VAL A 91 2.72 -4.53 15.64
C VAL A 91 3.86 -4.43 14.65
N ARG A 92 4.85 -3.60 14.95
CA ARG A 92 6.07 -3.45 14.14
C ARG A 92 6.74 -4.80 13.88
N LYS A 93 6.98 -5.61 14.92
CA LYS A 93 7.61 -6.93 14.79
C LYS A 93 6.80 -7.87 13.88
N ILE A 94 5.48 -7.88 14.03
CA ILE A 94 4.60 -8.70 13.18
C ILE A 94 4.67 -8.23 11.73
N LEU A 95 4.55 -6.92 11.48
CA LEU A 95 4.67 -6.35 10.15
C LEU A 95 6.01 -6.71 9.50
N GLN A 96 7.12 -6.46 10.19
CA GLN A 96 8.45 -6.79 9.69
C GLN A 96 8.59 -8.27 9.33
N SER A 97 8.02 -9.18 10.13
CA SER A 97 8.00 -10.60 9.81
C SER A 97 7.27 -10.90 8.50
N HIS A 98 6.11 -10.31 8.26
CA HIS A 98 5.37 -10.48 7.01
C HIS A 98 6.13 -9.92 5.79
N TRP A 99 6.70 -8.72 5.94
CA TRP A 99 7.48 -8.08 4.88
C TRP A 99 8.77 -8.84 4.56
N THR A 100 9.51 -9.28 5.57
CA THR A 100 10.72 -10.10 5.39
C THR A 100 10.39 -11.39 4.64
N ASN A 101 9.31 -12.06 5.02
CA ASN A 101 8.86 -13.28 4.34
C ASN A 101 8.47 -13.02 2.88
N LEU A 102 7.73 -11.94 2.58
CA LEU A 102 7.38 -11.59 1.20
C LEU A 102 8.63 -11.29 0.37
N LEU A 103 9.54 -10.46 0.89
CA LEU A 103 10.77 -10.06 0.20
C LEU A 103 11.72 -11.23 -0.01
N HIS A 104 11.75 -12.21 0.90
CA HIS A 104 12.55 -13.43 0.72
C HIS A 104 12.15 -14.22 -0.53
N HIS A 105 10.85 -14.22 -0.87
CA HIS A 105 10.28 -14.92 -2.01
C HIS A 105 9.98 -14.03 -3.23
N THR A 106 10.55 -12.82 -3.28
CA THR A 106 10.28 -11.85 -4.34
C THR A 106 11.57 -11.18 -4.79
N GLY A 107 11.92 -11.29 -6.07
CA GLY A 107 13.08 -10.64 -6.64
C GLY A 107 12.94 -9.12 -6.63
N ARG A 108 11.89 -8.56 -7.24
CA ARG A 108 11.52 -7.13 -7.19
C ARG A 108 10.06 -6.97 -6.76
N LEU A 109 9.80 -6.05 -5.86
CA LEU A 109 8.45 -5.77 -5.34
C LEU A 109 8.01 -4.36 -5.73
N TYR A 110 6.91 -4.30 -6.46
CA TYR A 110 6.25 -3.05 -6.86
C TYR A 110 5.00 -2.87 -6.01
N LEU A 111 4.78 -1.66 -5.51
CA LEU A 111 3.64 -1.38 -4.65
C LEU A 111 2.94 -0.09 -5.08
N VAL A 112 1.64 -0.15 -5.17
CA VAL A 112 0.79 1.04 -5.16
C VAL A 112 0.32 1.24 -3.72
N SER A 113 0.62 2.38 -3.12
CA SER A 113 0.13 2.69 -1.78
C SER A 113 -0.87 3.83 -1.80
N LEU A 114 -1.88 3.76 -0.92
CA LEU A 114 -2.87 4.82 -0.76
C LEU A 114 -2.93 5.26 0.70
N SER A 115 -2.85 6.57 0.93
CA SER A 115 -2.99 7.18 2.26
C SER A 115 -2.00 6.58 3.28
N CYS A 116 -2.47 6.09 4.44
CA CYS A 116 -1.63 5.50 5.49
C CYS A 116 -0.99 4.13 5.11
N GLY A 117 -1.27 3.61 3.92
CA GLY A 117 -0.57 2.44 3.38
C GLY A 117 0.95 2.65 3.31
N LEU A 118 1.40 3.88 3.02
CA LEU A 118 2.84 4.19 2.98
C LEU A 118 3.50 4.02 4.35
N GLU A 119 2.82 4.36 5.45
CA GLU A 119 3.34 4.13 6.80
C GLU A 119 3.45 2.62 7.12
N CYS A 120 2.50 1.79 6.66
CA CYS A 120 2.60 0.34 6.75
C CYS A 120 3.84 -0.20 6.05
N ILE A 121 4.11 0.27 4.82
CA ILE A 121 5.30 -0.10 4.05
C ILE A 121 6.56 0.33 4.81
N ARG A 122 6.64 1.61 5.22
CA ARG A 122 7.79 2.14 5.95
C ARG A 122 8.16 1.30 7.16
N VAL A 123 7.17 1.03 8.02
CA VAL A 123 7.39 0.24 9.25
C VAL A 123 7.82 -1.19 8.92
N GLY A 124 7.24 -1.76 7.86
CA GLY A 124 7.48 -3.13 7.46
C GLY A 124 8.90 -3.37 6.92
N ILE A 125 9.42 -2.44 6.12
CA ILE A 125 10.74 -2.58 5.48
C ILE A 125 11.88 -1.84 6.20
N GLU A 126 11.61 -1.13 7.29
CA GLU A 126 12.54 -0.24 8.00
C GLU A 126 13.88 -0.91 8.34
N SER A 127 13.87 -2.19 8.69
CA SER A 127 15.06 -2.96 9.07
C SER A 127 15.51 -3.94 7.97
N SER A 128 14.93 -3.86 6.77
CA SER A 128 15.24 -4.80 5.70
C SER A 128 16.42 -4.33 4.86
N SER A 129 17.41 -5.20 4.68
CA SER A 129 18.49 -5.01 3.68
C SER A 129 17.96 -5.03 2.24
N ASP A 130 16.76 -5.57 2.05
CA ASP A 130 16.12 -5.76 0.74
C ASP A 130 15.25 -4.58 0.30
N ALA A 131 15.23 -3.49 1.06
CA ALA A 131 14.43 -2.30 0.76
C ALA A 131 14.76 -1.69 -0.63
N SER A 132 15.99 -1.86 -1.11
CA SER A 132 16.41 -1.44 -2.45
C SER A 132 15.70 -2.15 -3.61
N ARG A 133 15.10 -3.31 -3.34
CA ARG A 133 14.29 -4.09 -4.31
C ARG A 133 12.81 -3.69 -4.33
N VAL A 134 12.43 -2.73 -3.48
CA VAL A 134 11.05 -2.25 -3.38
C VAL A 134 10.91 -0.93 -4.11
N HIS A 135 9.94 -0.84 -5.02
CA HIS A 135 9.50 0.40 -5.65
C HIS A 135 8.05 0.70 -5.29
N VAL A 136 7.78 1.93 -4.84
CA VAL A 136 6.46 2.35 -4.37
C VAL A 136 5.96 3.55 -5.16
N VAL A 137 4.76 3.48 -5.69
CA VAL A 137 4.00 4.64 -6.15
C VAL A 137 2.97 5.00 -5.09
N ALA A 138 3.16 6.13 -4.42
CA ALA A 138 2.35 6.56 -3.29
C ALA A 138 1.30 7.60 -3.72
N LEU A 139 0.04 7.27 -3.57
CA LEU A 139 -1.13 8.08 -3.88
C LEU A 139 -1.63 8.77 -2.60
N GLY A 140 -1.50 10.08 -2.53
CA GLY A 140 -1.93 10.86 -1.36
C GLY A 140 -1.37 10.32 -0.04
N PRO A 141 -0.04 10.15 0.10
CA PRO A 141 0.55 9.43 1.22
C PRO A 141 0.34 10.14 2.56
N VAL A 142 0.13 9.32 3.60
CA VAL A 142 0.11 9.75 5.00
C VAL A 142 1.12 8.88 5.74
N CYS A 143 2.28 9.45 6.09
CA CYS A 143 3.35 8.76 6.80
C CYS A 143 4.16 9.74 7.68
N ARG A 144 4.80 9.21 8.73
CA ARG A 144 5.65 10.01 9.64
C ARG A 144 7.00 10.35 9.02
N GLN A 145 7.52 9.43 8.22
CA GLN A 145 8.79 9.55 7.52
C GLN A 145 8.69 8.76 6.23
N LEU A 146 9.41 9.16 5.19
CA LEU A 146 9.45 8.41 3.95
C LEU A 146 10.21 7.09 4.13
N PRO A 147 9.78 5.99 3.50
CA PRO A 147 10.53 4.74 3.51
C PRO A 147 11.83 4.87 2.74
N ASN A 148 12.85 4.11 3.13
CA ASN A 148 14.13 4.04 2.41
C ASN A 148 14.04 3.01 1.27
N CYS A 149 13.31 3.36 0.21
CA CYS A 149 13.16 2.56 -1.01
C CYS A 149 12.98 3.48 -2.22
N SER A 150 12.90 2.93 -3.42
CA SER A 150 12.49 3.69 -4.60
C SER A 150 11.05 4.16 -4.44
N LEU A 151 10.78 5.47 -4.61
CA LEU A 151 9.50 6.08 -4.24
C LEU A 151 9.10 7.18 -5.22
N THR A 152 7.90 7.08 -5.78
CA THR A 152 7.23 8.14 -6.52
C THR A 152 5.98 8.58 -5.78
N ILE A 153 5.85 9.88 -5.53
CA ILE A 153 4.73 10.47 -4.77
C ILE A 153 3.83 11.25 -5.71
N ILE A 154 2.56 10.86 -5.75
CA ILE A 154 1.49 11.56 -6.48
C ILE A 154 0.54 12.18 -5.47
N GLN A 155 0.38 13.51 -5.50
CA GLN A 155 -0.52 14.23 -4.61
C GLN A 155 -1.56 15.03 -5.39
N GLY A 156 -2.72 15.19 -4.82
CA GLY A 156 -3.72 16.14 -5.28
C GLY A 156 -3.47 17.53 -4.71
N GLU A 157 -3.68 18.56 -5.52
CA GLU A 157 -3.54 19.94 -5.09
C GLU A 157 -4.48 20.28 -3.92
N GLN A 158 -5.69 19.69 -3.91
CA GLN A 158 -6.68 19.85 -2.84
C GLN A 158 -6.60 18.77 -1.75
N ASP A 159 -5.60 17.92 -1.79
CA ASP A 159 -5.35 16.92 -0.73
C ASP A 159 -4.55 17.53 0.42
N TRP A 160 -5.20 18.36 1.22
CA TRP A 160 -4.58 18.98 2.40
C TRP A 160 -4.13 17.94 3.45
N ILE A 161 -4.76 16.75 3.50
CA ILE A 161 -4.37 15.68 4.44
C ILE A 161 -2.96 15.20 4.09
N SER A 162 -2.77 14.67 2.88
CA SER A 162 -1.48 14.16 2.45
C SER A 162 -0.40 15.24 2.49
N ARG A 163 -0.70 16.45 2.02
CA ARG A 163 0.24 17.58 1.99
C ARG A 163 0.69 18.05 3.36
N SER A 164 -0.11 17.80 4.41
CA SER A 164 0.29 18.09 5.80
C SER A 164 1.31 17.10 6.35
N PHE A 165 1.34 15.88 5.83
CA PHE A 165 2.29 14.84 6.24
C PHE A 165 3.53 14.78 5.36
N VAL A 166 3.34 14.96 4.05
CA VAL A 166 4.39 14.87 3.03
C VAL A 166 4.30 16.10 2.16
N PRO A 167 5.11 17.14 2.42
CA PRO A 167 5.00 18.43 1.72
C PRO A 167 5.47 18.37 0.26
N ASP A 168 6.42 17.47 -0.06
CA ASP A 168 7.04 17.38 -1.37
C ASP A 168 6.50 16.17 -2.16
N ALA A 169 6.01 16.43 -3.37
CA ALA A 169 5.52 15.41 -4.28
C ALA A 169 6.27 15.44 -5.61
N ASN A 170 6.44 14.27 -6.24
CA ASN A 170 6.98 14.18 -7.60
C ASN A 170 5.95 14.69 -8.62
N HIS A 171 4.67 14.45 -8.35
CA HIS A 171 3.57 14.88 -9.21
C HIS A 171 2.44 15.50 -8.38
N LEU A 172 2.06 16.72 -8.74
CA LEU A 172 0.91 17.41 -8.17
C LEU A 172 -0.22 17.47 -9.21
N ILE A 173 -1.40 16.95 -8.85
CA ILE A 173 -2.56 16.90 -9.75
C ILE A 173 -3.55 18.01 -9.39
N PRO A 174 -3.82 18.96 -10.30
CA PRO A 174 -4.75 20.04 -10.06
C PRO A 174 -6.15 19.57 -9.71
N GLY A 175 -6.79 20.20 -8.74
CA GLY A 175 -8.17 19.96 -8.35
C GLY A 175 -8.45 18.61 -7.67
N LEU A 176 -7.47 17.72 -7.55
CA LEU A 176 -7.65 16.40 -6.95
C LEU A 176 -7.60 16.48 -5.43
N GLY A 177 -8.62 15.89 -4.76
CA GLY A 177 -8.69 15.70 -3.32
C GLY A 177 -8.31 14.29 -2.88
N HIS A 178 -8.25 14.06 -1.55
CA HIS A 178 -7.73 12.82 -0.94
C HIS A 178 -8.40 11.52 -1.39
N MET A 179 -9.67 11.54 -1.74
CA MET A 179 -10.45 10.33 -2.09
C MET A 179 -10.50 10.04 -3.60
N GLY A 180 -9.95 10.89 -4.45
CA GLY A 180 -10.16 10.84 -5.89
C GLY A 180 -9.11 10.07 -6.71
N TYR A 181 -8.05 9.56 -6.12
CA TYR A 181 -6.87 9.07 -6.85
C TYR A 181 -7.17 7.93 -7.82
N LEU A 182 -7.92 6.91 -7.41
CA LEU A 182 -8.14 5.69 -8.21
C LEU A 182 -8.99 5.95 -9.45
N GLY A 183 -9.93 6.90 -9.38
CA GLY A 183 -10.81 7.27 -10.49
C GLY A 183 -10.24 8.35 -11.42
N HIS A 184 -9.08 8.93 -11.11
CA HIS A 184 -8.55 10.07 -11.84
C HIS A 184 -7.60 9.63 -12.97
N SER A 185 -7.93 9.96 -14.22
CA SER A 185 -7.18 9.50 -15.41
C SER A 185 -5.70 9.89 -15.38
N LYS A 186 -5.37 11.12 -14.94
CA LYS A 186 -3.97 11.56 -14.84
C LYS A 186 -3.19 10.80 -13.79
N THR A 187 -3.82 10.40 -12.68
CA THR A 187 -3.19 9.53 -11.67
C THR A 187 -2.83 8.19 -12.29
N GLN A 188 -3.75 7.58 -13.03
CA GLN A 188 -3.52 6.28 -13.68
C GLN A 188 -2.43 6.37 -14.75
N GLU A 189 -2.42 7.44 -15.56
CA GLU A 189 -1.38 7.68 -16.57
C GLU A 189 0.01 7.76 -15.94
N ILE A 190 0.19 8.57 -14.89
CA ILE A 190 1.48 8.75 -14.21
C ILE A 190 1.91 7.43 -13.56
N LEU A 191 1.00 6.75 -12.86
CA LEU A 191 1.27 5.48 -12.20
C LEU A 191 1.70 4.39 -13.20
N CYS A 192 0.98 4.25 -14.32
CA CYS A 192 1.33 3.28 -15.36
C CYS A 192 2.69 3.60 -15.98
N SER A 193 2.95 4.87 -16.31
CA SER A 193 4.23 5.30 -16.90
C SER A 193 5.40 5.05 -15.96
N ASP A 194 5.25 5.39 -14.68
CA ASP A 194 6.27 5.18 -13.65
C ASP A 194 6.62 3.69 -13.49
N LEU A 195 5.61 2.85 -13.34
CA LEU A 195 5.82 1.41 -13.17
C LEU A 195 6.43 0.77 -14.42
N VAL A 196 6.00 1.13 -15.63
CA VAL A 196 6.58 0.60 -16.87
C VAL A 196 8.07 0.95 -16.98
N ASN A 197 8.43 2.19 -16.65
CA ASN A 197 9.84 2.62 -16.67
C ASN A 197 10.69 1.83 -15.66
N ASN A 198 10.19 1.63 -14.44
CA ASN A 198 10.92 0.91 -13.39
C ASN A 198 10.96 -0.62 -13.58
N ILE A 199 10.04 -1.19 -14.37
CA ILE A 199 10.07 -2.63 -14.72
C ILE A 199 11.16 -2.90 -15.78
N SER A 200 11.46 -1.91 -16.63
CA SER A 200 12.40 -2.04 -17.75
C SER A 200 13.87 -1.90 -17.34
N GLU A 201 14.14 -1.43 -16.13
CA GLU A 201 15.46 -1.34 -15.50
C GLU A 201 15.82 -2.65 -14.73
#